data_33ed72fa309fae7a0aecac857032669c
#
_entry.id   33ed72fa309fae7a0aecac857032669c
#
_cell.length_a   1.000
_cell.length_b   1.000
_cell.length_c   1.000
_cell.angle_alpha   90.00
_cell.angle_beta   90.00
_cell.angle_gamma   90.00
#
_symmetry.space_group_name_H-M   'P 1'
#
loop_
_entity.id
_entity.type
_entity.pdbx_description
1 polymer ?
#
loop_
_entity_poly.entity_id
_entity_poly.type
_entity_poly.pdbx_seq_one_letter_code
_entity_poly.pdbx_strand_id
1 'polypeptide(L)' 'MKPNYSKFVQWSDADQRFIGYCPDLFIGGVCHGSDEQKVYRELTKLVAEEIVETQHSKRPLPKKSALGTMPVVV' A
#
# COMPACT_ATOMS: atom_id res chain seq x y z
N MET A 1 3.89 0.73 -18.94
CA MET A 1 4.69 0.67 -17.71
C MET A 1 3.77 0.70 -16.49
N LYS A 2 4.00 -0.20 -15.57
CA LYS A 2 3.16 -0.24 -14.39
C LYS A 2 3.56 0.86 -13.43
N PRO A 3 2.60 1.55 -12.83
CA PRO A 3 2.93 2.53 -11.80
C PRO A 3 3.56 1.84 -10.60
N ASN A 4 4.47 2.54 -9.98
CA ASN A 4 5.18 2.02 -8.82
C ASN A 4 4.88 2.92 -7.62
N TYR A 5 3.77 2.65 -6.98
CA TYR A 5 3.35 3.41 -5.81
C TYR A 5 4.14 2.99 -4.58
N SER A 6 4.31 3.93 -3.69
CA SER A 6 5.01 3.67 -2.43
C SER A 6 4.19 2.75 -1.55
N LYS A 7 4.86 1.75 -1.02
CA LYS A 7 4.27 0.78 -0.11
C LYS A 7 5.18 0.63 1.09
N PHE A 8 4.59 0.48 2.25
CA PHE A 8 5.39 0.24 3.44
C PHE A 8 4.61 -0.57 4.46
N VAL A 9 5.34 -1.19 5.37
CA VAL A 9 4.78 -1.97 6.46
C VAL A 9 5.27 -1.35 7.76
N GLN A 10 4.38 -1.21 8.71
CA GLN A 10 4.69 -0.57 9.97
C GLN A 10 4.10 -1.40 11.11
N TRP A 11 4.85 -1.48 12.20
CA TRP A 11 4.36 -2.15 13.40
C TRP A 11 3.33 -1.27 14.10
N SER A 12 2.24 -1.88 14.54
CA SER A 12 1.20 -1.20 15.30
C SER A 12 1.17 -1.76 16.71
N ASP A 13 1.57 -0.94 17.68
CA ASP A 13 1.50 -1.35 19.08
C ASP A 13 0.06 -1.56 19.54
N ALA A 14 -0.85 -0.75 19.04
CA ALA A 14 -2.25 -0.86 19.44
C ALA A 14 -2.84 -2.21 18.99
N ASP A 15 -2.47 -2.65 17.79
CA ASP A 15 -3.01 -3.88 17.23
C ASP A 15 -2.11 -5.08 17.44
N GLN A 16 -0.87 -4.85 17.91
CA GLN A 16 0.12 -5.90 18.13
C GLN A 16 0.37 -6.70 16.86
N ARG A 17 0.52 -6.00 15.73
CA ARG A 17 0.79 -6.63 14.45
C ARG A 17 1.36 -5.61 13.48
N PHE A 18 1.89 -6.12 12.37
CA PHE A 18 2.34 -5.30 11.27
C PHE A 18 1.16 -4.92 10.39
N ILE A 19 1.17 -3.71 9.88
CA ILE A 19 0.11 -3.23 8.98
C ILE A 19 0.77 -2.69 7.72
N GLY A 20 0.24 -3.09 6.57
CA GLY A 20 0.72 -2.63 5.28
C GLY A 20 -0.09 -1.44 4.78
N TYR A 21 0.59 -0.49 4.15
CA TYR A 21 -0.02 0.75 3.67
C TYR A 21 0.39 1.06 2.24
N CYS A 22 -0.53 1.60 1.49
CA CYS A 22 -0.25 2.17 0.17
C CYS A 22 -1.12 3.42 0.03
N PRO A 23 -0.66 4.57 0.55
CA PRO A 23 -1.53 5.75 0.68
C PRO A 23 -2.10 6.29 -0.63
N ASP A 24 -1.42 6.07 -1.75
CA ASP A 24 -1.90 6.58 -3.03
C ASP A 24 -3.11 5.82 -3.55
N LEU A 25 -3.30 4.59 -3.11
CA LEU A 25 -4.40 3.76 -3.60
C LEU A 25 -5.44 3.45 -2.54
N PHE A 26 -5.03 3.41 -1.29
CA PHE A 26 -5.91 3.00 -0.19
C PHE A 26 -5.85 3.98 0.95
N ILE A 27 -6.96 4.17 1.62
CA ILE A 27 -7.04 4.96 2.83
C ILE A 27 -6.88 4.01 4.01
N GLY A 28 -5.89 4.29 4.87
CA GLY A 28 -5.65 3.47 6.03
C GLY A 28 -4.95 2.17 5.71
N GLY A 29 -5.00 1.22 6.63
CA GLY A 29 -4.31 -0.05 6.47
C GLY A 29 -4.94 -0.94 5.41
N VAL A 30 -4.10 -1.61 4.65
CA VAL A 30 -4.54 -2.48 3.57
C VAL A 30 -4.60 -3.93 4.03
N CYS A 31 -3.58 -4.36 4.77
CA CYS A 31 -3.51 -5.73 5.27
C CYS A 31 -2.69 -5.73 6.54
N HIS A 32 -2.74 -6.85 7.26
CA HIS A 32 -2.03 -6.94 8.53
C HIS A 32 -1.64 -8.39 8.81
N GLY A 33 -0.70 -8.56 9.72
CA GLY A 33 -0.27 -9.88 10.13
C GLY A 33 0.87 -9.81 11.12
N SER A 34 1.31 -10.96 11.60
CA SER A 34 2.38 -11.04 12.58
C SER A 34 3.77 -11.14 11.96
N ASP A 35 3.84 -11.34 10.65
CA ASP A 35 5.11 -11.50 9.95
C ASP A 35 5.25 -10.35 8.95
N GLU A 36 6.27 -9.53 9.15
CA GLU A 36 6.48 -8.33 8.33
C GLU A 36 6.62 -8.66 6.85
N GLN A 37 7.37 -9.70 6.53
CA GLN A 37 7.61 -10.05 5.12
C GLN A 37 6.34 -10.57 4.47
N LYS A 38 5.55 -11.34 5.19
CA LYS A 38 4.28 -11.83 4.67
C LYS A 38 3.31 -10.69 4.43
N VAL A 39 3.28 -9.73 5.35
CA VAL A 39 2.41 -8.56 5.21
C VAL A 39 2.83 -7.76 3.98
N TYR A 40 4.13 -7.55 3.78
CA TYR A 40 4.60 -6.81 2.61
C TYR A 40 4.26 -7.54 1.32
N ARG A 41 4.39 -8.86 1.31
CA ARG A 41 4.07 -9.66 0.13
C ARG A 41 2.58 -9.57 -0.19
N GLU A 42 1.75 -9.65 0.82
CA GLU A 42 0.29 -9.51 0.65
C GLU A 42 -0.05 -8.10 0.15
N LEU A 43 0.59 -7.10 0.72
CA LEU A 43 0.41 -5.71 0.30
C LEU A 43 0.74 -5.53 -1.17
N THR A 44 1.87 -6.08 -1.61
CA THR A 44 2.28 -5.98 -3.01
C THR A 44 1.24 -6.62 -3.92
N LYS A 45 0.72 -7.76 -3.53
CA LYS A 45 -0.31 -8.46 -4.30
C LYS A 45 -1.59 -7.63 -4.40
N LEU A 46 -2.04 -7.09 -3.27
CA LEU A 46 -3.27 -6.31 -3.24
C LEU A 46 -3.15 -5.02 -4.04
N VAL A 47 -1.99 -4.38 -3.98
CA VAL A 47 -1.74 -3.18 -4.77
C VAL A 47 -1.77 -3.50 -6.26
N ALA A 48 -1.13 -4.60 -6.65
CA ALA A 48 -1.13 -5.01 -8.06
C ALA A 48 -2.55 -5.30 -8.54
N GLU A 49 -3.35 -5.96 -7.71
CA GLU A 49 -4.74 -6.25 -8.06
C GLU A 49 -5.56 -4.98 -8.21
N GLU A 50 -5.34 -4.01 -7.35
CA GLU A 50 -6.06 -2.75 -7.43
C GLU A 50 -5.69 -1.97 -8.69
N ILE A 51 -4.43 -1.98 -9.07
CA ILE A 51 -3.99 -1.33 -10.30
C ILE A 51 -4.68 -1.94 -11.51
N VAL A 52 -4.70 -3.26 -11.58
CA VAL A 52 -5.34 -3.97 -12.69
C VAL A 52 -6.83 -3.68 -12.71
N GLU A 53 -7.48 -3.71 -11.56
CA GLU A 53 -8.91 -3.45 -11.46
C GLU A 53 -9.24 -2.03 -11.92
N THR A 54 -8.43 -1.06 -11.51
CA THR A 54 -8.65 0.32 -11.88
C THR A 54 -8.48 0.52 -13.38
N GLN A 55 -7.45 -0.09 -13.96
CA GLN A 55 -7.23 -0.02 -15.41
C GLN A 55 -8.36 -0.70 -16.17
N HIS A 56 -8.81 -1.83 -15.68
CA HIS A 56 -9.90 -2.58 -16.32
C HIS A 56 -11.20 -1.78 -16.29
N SER A 57 -11.43 -1.04 -15.23
CA SER A 57 -12.62 -0.22 -15.09
C SER A 57 -12.50 1.12 -15.85
N LYS A 58 -11.38 1.36 -16.49
CA LYS A 58 -11.11 2.59 -17.23
C LYS A 58 -11.15 3.83 -16.33
N ARG A 59 -10.90 3.63 -15.04
CA ARG A 59 -10.75 4.76 -14.12
C ARG A 59 -9.30 5.22 -14.16
N PRO A 60 -9.06 6.52 -14.02
CA PRO A 60 -7.68 6.99 -13.99
C PRO A 60 -6.99 6.51 -12.71
N LEU A 61 -5.74 6.09 -12.85
CA LEU A 61 -4.93 5.75 -11.70
C LEU A 61 -4.49 7.02 -11.00
N PRO A 62 -4.37 6.99 -9.67
CA PRO A 62 -3.84 8.14 -8.95
C PRO A 62 -2.42 8.44 -9.38
N LYS A 63 -2.05 9.69 -9.34
CA LYS A 63 -0.67 10.07 -9.55
C LYS A 63 0.14 9.62 -8.35
N LYS A 64 1.38 9.21 -8.62
CA LYS A 64 2.29 8.93 -7.53
C LYS A 64 2.48 10.23 -6.76
N SER A 65 2.09 10.24 -5.50
CA SER A 65 2.06 11.46 -4.74
C SER A 65 3.43 11.78 -4.16
N ALA A 66 3.57 13.02 -3.71
CA ALA A 66 4.78 13.44 -3.03
C ALA A 66 5.00 12.67 -1.74
N LEU A 67 3.96 12.06 -1.21
CA LEU A 67 4.12 11.22 -0.03
C LEU A 67 5.10 10.09 -0.26
N GLY A 68 5.18 9.64 -1.50
CA GLY A 68 6.13 8.59 -1.82
C GLY A 68 7.56 9.04 -1.68
N THR A 69 7.80 10.34 -1.74
CA THR A 69 9.14 10.89 -1.63
C THR A 69 9.37 11.63 -0.33
N MET A 70 8.29 11.90 0.39
CA MET A 70 8.42 12.56 1.66
C MET A 70 8.72 11.58 2.75
N PRO A 71 9.59 11.95 3.67
CA PRO A 71 9.71 11.14 4.86
C PRO A 71 8.36 11.13 5.53
N VAL A 72 7.98 9.98 5.95
CA VAL A 72 6.77 9.86 6.70
C VAL A 72 7.03 10.55 8.01
N VAL A 73 6.39 11.64 8.16
CA VAL A 73 6.51 12.33 9.40
C VAL A 73 5.49 11.76 10.32
N VAL A 74 5.98 11.26 11.29
CA VAL A 74 5.09 10.71 12.25
C VAL A 74 5.23 11.46 13.52
#